data_a61ea7400e4b46864f6c0cc62964f341
#
_entry.id   a61ea7400e4b46864f6c0cc62964f341
#
_cell.length_a   1.000
_cell.length_b   1.000
_cell.length_c   1.000
_cell.angle_alpha   90.00
_cell.angle_beta   90.00
_cell.angle_gamma   90.00
#
_symmetry.space_group_name_H-M   'P 1'
#
loop_
_entity.id
_entity.type
_entity.pdbx_description
1 polymer ?
#
loop_
_entity_poly.entity_id
_entity_poly.type
_entity_poly.pdbx_seq_one_letter_code
_entity_poly.pdbx_strand_id
1 'polypeptide(L)'
;MGTGSIGAKGESSQTILLQSSFCGRVYVQISRFTLLDYLGLLPMKALVKADARLTILPDLYPMEADMTARPAYADDGTSNRRGEDRSEVYQLREYRPGDDIRQIHWKLSSTLDELILKEASQPESRSLLVFWDKRTGGNPQQMDALAEVVSSAGMALLQSGVPYTLCWTDRDDLQVQDISEENQLLQAIPALVTTRGSAECRLPKTDG
;
A
#
# COMPACT_ATOMS: atom_id res chain seq x y z
N MET A 1 7.41 -9.53 35.51
CA MET A 1 7.56 -10.96 35.81
C MET A 1 6.17 -11.50 36.15
N GLY A 2 5.70 -12.52 35.44
CA GLY A 2 4.45 -13.18 35.78
C GLY A 2 4.73 -14.35 36.71
N THR A 3 3.97 -14.47 37.79
CA THR A 3 3.99 -15.64 38.72
C THR A 3 2.64 -16.30 38.70
N GLY A 4 2.61 -17.59 38.68
CA GLY A 4 1.42 -18.41 38.73
C GLY A 4 1.64 -19.68 39.52
N SER A 5 0.57 -20.32 40.02
CA SER A 5 0.65 -21.62 40.68
C SER A 5 0.04 -22.71 39.79
N ILE A 6 0.70 -23.88 39.79
CA ILE A 6 0.22 -25.04 39.01
C ILE A 6 -0.02 -26.17 40.03
N GLY A 7 -1.23 -26.72 40.03
CA GLY A 7 -1.53 -27.93 40.81
C GLY A 7 -0.84 -29.18 40.22
N ALA A 8 -0.76 -30.25 40.99
CA ALA A 8 -0.22 -31.54 40.55
C ALA A 8 -0.95 -32.02 39.30
N LYS A 9 -0.26 -32.23 38.18
CA LYS A 9 -0.77 -32.57 36.84
C LYS A 9 -1.72 -31.52 36.24
N GLY A 10 -1.63 -30.23 36.71
CA GLY A 10 -2.44 -29.15 36.19
C GLY A 10 -1.74 -28.37 35.09
N GLU A 11 -2.51 -27.62 34.34
CA GLU A 11 -2.03 -26.63 33.37
C GLU A 11 -2.23 -25.23 33.95
N SER A 12 -1.32 -24.31 33.62
CA SER A 12 -1.45 -22.91 33.96
C SER A 12 -1.18 -22.06 32.72
N SER A 13 -2.07 -21.14 32.47
CA SER A 13 -1.93 -20.19 31.38
C SER A 13 -1.80 -18.77 31.95
N GLN A 14 -0.91 -17.99 31.39
CA GLN A 14 -0.77 -16.57 31.73
C GLN A 14 -0.89 -15.70 30.48
N THR A 15 -1.68 -14.67 30.59
CA THR A 15 -1.82 -13.66 29.57
C THR A 15 -0.83 -12.53 29.85
N ILE A 16 0.00 -12.21 28.88
CA ILE A 16 0.95 -11.11 28.94
C ILE A 16 0.44 -10.03 28.00
N LEU A 17 0.14 -8.86 28.53
CA LEU A 17 -0.19 -7.69 27.74
C LEU A 17 1.10 -7.08 27.20
N LEU A 18 1.22 -7.00 25.88
CA LEU A 18 2.32 -6.32 25.21
C LEU A 18 1.81 -4.99 24.68
N GLN A 19 2.57 -3.94 24.96
CA GLN A 19 2.31 -2.62 24.42
C GLN A 19 3.57 -2.15 23.70
N SER A 20 3.40 -1.61 22.51
CA SER A 20 4.47 -0.96 21.73
C SER A 20 4.01 0.43 21.33
N SER A 21 4.96 1.34 21.27
CA SER A 21 4.73 2.70 20.80
C SER A 21 4.91 2.84 19.29
N PHE A 22 5.31 1.76 18.61
CA PHE A 22 5.58 1.78 17.16
C PHE A 22 5.03 0.53 16.51
N CYS A 23 4.60 0.66 15.27
CA CYS A 23 4.22 -0.47 14.42
C CYS A 23 5.46 -1.30 14.00
N GLY A 24 5.21 -2.53 13.57
CA GLY A 24 6.27 -3.40 13.08
C GLY A 24 6.24 -4.80 13.68
N ARG A 25 7.36 -5.51 13.52
CA ARG A 25 7.48 -6.90 13.99
C ARG A 25 8.11 -6.97 15.37
N VAL A 26 7.40 -7.59 16.30
CA VAL A 26 7.87 -7.87 17.65
C VAL A 26 8.15 -9.36 17.81
N TYR A 27 9.32 -9.68 18.34
CA TYR A 27 9.73 -11.04 18.68
C TYR A 27 9.62 -11.23 20.18
N VAL A 28 8.80 -12.19 20.59
CA VAL A 28 8.66 -12.60 21.98
C VAL A 28 9.33 -13.94 22.15
N GLN A 29 10.32 -14.01 23.02
CA GLN A 29 11.03 -15.26 23.31
C GLN A 29 10.99 -15.56 24.79
N ILE A 30 10.53 -16.77 25.15
CA ILE A 30 10.63 -17.32 26.48
C ILE A 30 11.82 -18.27 26.50
N SER A 31 12.87 -17.88 27.23
CA SER A 31 14.10 -18.64 27.29
C SER A 31 14.29 -19.40 28.60
N ARG A 32 13.65 -18.96 29.65
CA ARG A 32 13.81 -19.53 30.98
C ARG A 32 12.59 -19.34 31.86
N PHE A 33 12.23 -20.36 32.62
CA PHE A 33 11.31 -20.21 33.74
C PHE A 33 11.87 -20.94 34.97
N THR A 34 11.40 -20.54 36.15
CA THR A 34 11.79 -21.14 37.41
C THR A 34 10.53 -21.69 38.06
N LEU A 35 10.53 -22.98 38.36
CA LEU A 35 9.51 -23.65 39.13
C LEU A 35 9.98 -23.67 40.58
N LEU A 36 9.08 -23.37 41.48
CA LEU A 36 9.30 -23.51 42.91
C LEU A 36 8.45 -24.71 43.41
N ASP A 37 9.00 -25.46 44.34
CA ASP A 37 8.23 -26.49 45.04
C ASP A 37 7.07 -25.87 45.84
N TYR A 38 6.21 -26.69 46.41
CA TYR A 38 5.04 -26.21 47.19
C TYR A 38 5.43 -25.29 48.36
N LEU A 39 6.59 -25.50 48.95
CA LEU A 39 7.10 -24.69 50.06
C LEU A 39 7.93 -23.47 49.58
N GLY A 40 8.17 -23.38 48.28
CA GLY A 40 9.00 -22.30 47.72
C GLY A 40 10.47 -22.37 48.04
N LEU A 41 10.95 -23.52 48.55
CA LEU A 41 12.31 -23.70 49.03
C LEU A 41 13.29 -24.18 47.97
N LEU A 42 12.81 -24.96 47.01
CA LEU A 42 13.65 -25.55 45.96
C LEU A 42 13.36 -24.96 44.57
N PRO A 43 14.19 -24.06 44.08
CA PRO A 43 14.03 -23.54 42.72
C PRO A 43 14.56 -24.51 41.67
N MET A 44 13.69 -25.01 40.81
CA MET A 44 14.04 -25.76 39.62
C MET A 44 14.02 -24.84 38.39
N LYS A 45 15.17 -24.69 37.73
CA LYS A 45 15.27 -23.87 36.51
C LYS A 45 15.07 -24.78 35.30
N ALA A 46 14.11 -24.43 34.49
CA ALA A 46 13.88 -25.09 33.20
C ALA A 46 14.19 -24.14 32.06
N LEU A 47 14.90 -24.65 31.06
CA LEU A 47 15.15 -23.97 29.80
C LEU A 47 14.03 -24.38 28.84
N VAL A 48 13.33 -23.39 28.33
CA VAL A 48 12.32 -23.57 27.30
C VAL A 48 12.64 -22.63 26.16
N LYS A 49 12.55 -23.15 24.96
CA LYS A 49 12.62 -22.34 23.75
C LYS A 49 11.19 -22.25 23.18
N ALA A 50 10.50 -21.21 23.55
CA ALA A 50 9.25 -20.85 22.92
C ALA A 50 9.40 -19.43 22.35
N ASP A 51 9.11 -19.29 21.08
CA ASP A 51 9.13 -18.01 20.39
C ASP A 51 7.77 -17.74 19.73
N ALA A 52 7.38 -16.47 19.73
CA ALA A 52 6.24 -15.99 19.02
C ALA A 52 6.61 -14.72 18.24
N ARG A 53 5.99 -14.55 17.10
CA ARG A 53 6.15 -13.37 16.26
C ARG A 53 4.80 -12.67 16.21
N LEU A 54 4.82 -11.41 16.54
CA LEU A 54 3.64 -10.54 16.51
C LEU A 54 3.92 -9.38 15.56
N THR A 55 2.90 -8.99 14.82
CA THR A 55 2.95 -7.77 13.99
C THR A 55 2.02 -6.76 14.61
N ILE A 56 2.55 -5.59 14.94
CA ILE A 56 1.79 -4.44 15.42
C ILE A 56 1.51 -3.58 14.21
N LEU A 57 0.24 -3.34 13.94
CA LEU A 57 -0.22 -2.55 12.81
C LEU A 57 -0.15 -1.06 13.15
N PRO A 58 0.01 -0.18 12.13
CA PRO A 58 -0.07 1.27 12.32
C PRO A 58 -1.51 1.68 12.66
N ASP A 59 -1.64 2.79 13.36
CA ASP A 59 -2.93 3.41 13.57
C ASP A 59 -3.43 4.06 12.27
N LEU A 60 -4.74 3.94 12.01
CA LEU A 60 -5.37 4.54 10.85
C LEU A 60 -6.10 5.82 11.28
N TYR A 61 -5.79 6.92 10.61
CA TYR A 61 -6.43 8.21 10.83
C TYR A 61 -7.40 8.53 9.68
N PRO A 62 -8.55 9.16 9.98
CA PRO A 62 -9.42 9.65 8.92
C PRO A 62 -8.68 10.75 8.15
N MET A 63 -8.55 10.56 6.84
CA MET A 63 -7.97 11.52 5.92
C MET A 63 -8.97 11.80 4.79
N GLU A 64 -9.03 13.04 4.35
CA GLU A 64 -9.79 13.42 3.17
C GLU A 64 -8.84 13.46 1.97
N ALA A 65 -9.14 12.65 0.95
CA ALA A 65 -8.42 12.69 -0.31
C ALA A 65 -9.12 13.70 -1.23
N ASP A 66 -8.55 14.92 -1.35
CA ASP A 66 -9.04 15.89 -2.33
C ASP A 66 -8.54 15.53 -3.73
N MET A 67 -9.36 14.79 -4.47
CA MET A 67 -9.08 14.36 -5.84
C MET A 67 -9.39 15.42 -6.89
N THR A 68 -9.84 16.60 -6.47
CA THR A 68 -10.11 17.72 -7.40
C THR A 68 -8.83 18.41 -7.86
N ALA A 69 -7.74 18.26 -7.10
CA ALA A 69 -6.42 18.74 -7.49
C ALA A 69 -5.89 17.88 -8.64
N ARG A 70 -6.17 18.29 -9.88
CA ARG A 70 -5.49 17.74 -11.06
C ARG A 70 -3.99 17.92 -10.87
N PRO A 71 -3.18 16.86 -10.97
CA PRO A 71 -1.74 17.05 -11.01
C PRO A 71 -1.39 18.00 -12.15
N ALA A 72 -0.62 19.04 -11.85
CA ALA A 72 -0.24 20.09 -12.78
C ALA A 72 0.56 19.60 -14.02
N TYR A 73 0.86 18.32 -14.10
CA TYR A 73 1.58 17.69 -15.21
C TYR A 73 0.68 17.21 -16.36
N ALA A 74 -0.63 17.49 -16.30
CA ALA A 74 -1.57 17.13 -17.37
C ALA A 74 -1.78 18.26 -18.39
N ASP A 75 -0.95 19.30 -18.36
CA ASP A 75 -1.09 20.46 -19.24
C ASP A 75 0.10 20.62 -20.20
N ASP A 76 0.39 19.56 -20.95
CA ASP A 76 1.12 19.70 -22.20
C ASP A 76 0.14 19.50 -23.37
N GLY A 77 -0.40 20.62 -23.81
CA GLY A 77 -0.77 20.80 -25.20
C GLY A 77 -2.18 20.47 -25.62
N THR A 78 -3.25 20.86 -24.88
CA THR A 78 -4.54 21.07 -25.56
C THR A 78 -5.25 22.32 -25.08
N SER A 79 -5.27 23.26 -25.99
CA SER A 79 -5.92 24.56 -25.91
C SER A 79 -7.33 24.50 -25.35
N ASN A 80 -7.55 25.41 -24.40
CA ASN A 80 -8.79 26.05 -23.99
C ASN A 80 -9.82 26.15 -25.14
N ARG A 81 -10.77 25.22 -25.21
CA ARG A 81 -12.04 25.41 -25.92
C ARG A 81 -13.18 25.05 -25.00
N ARG A 82 -13.89 26.10 -24.59
CA ARG A 82 -15.19 26.04 -23.94
C ARG A 82 -16.20 25.30 -24.80
N GLY A 83 -16.84 24.30 -24.21
CA GLY A 83 -18.14 23.76 -24.62
C GLY A 83 -18.05 22.68 -25.68
N GLU A 84 -17.98 21.44 -25.19
CA GLU A 84 -18.68 20.30 -25.77
C GLU A 84 -18.41 19.08 -24.86
N ASP A 85 -19.41 18.25 -24.76
CA ASP A 85 -19.60 17.06 -23.97
C ASP A 85 -18.31 16.29 -23.62
N ARG A 86 -17.98 16.18 -22.32
CA ARG A 86 -16.70 15.62 -21.79
C ARG A 86 -16.67 14.10 -21.70
N SER A 87 -17.62 13.41 -22.35
CA SER A 87 -17.77 11.96 -22.16
C SER A 87 -16.92 11.07 -23.09
N GLU A 88 -16.29 11.61 -24.12
CA GLU A 88 -15.54 10.78 -25.07
C GLU A 88 -14.19 11.40 -25.39
N VAL A 89 -13.10 10.78 -24.93
CA VAL A 89 -11.74 11.11 -25.35
C VAL A 89 -11.48 10.38 -26.65
N TYR A 90 -11.32 11.14 -27.74
CA TYR A 90 -10.98 10.60 -29.05
C TYR A 90 -9.52 10.90 -29.36
N GLN A 91 -8.78 9.90 -29.85
CA GLN A 91 -7.53 10.12 -30.58
C GLN A 91 -7.84 10.41 -32.05
N LEU A 92 -7.17 11.43 -32.60
CA LEU A 92 -7.28 11.79 -34.01
C LEU A 92 -6.10 11.17 -34.76
N ARG A 93 -6.39 10.35 -35.75
CA ARG A 93 -5.36 9.80 -36.64
C ARG A 93 -5.78 9.89 -38.10
N GLU A 94 -4.82 9.80 -38.98
CA GLU A 94 -5.10 9.73 -40.42
C GLU A 94 -5.87 8.46 -40.78
N TYR A 95 -6.82 8.62 -41.70
CA TYR A 95 -7.58 7.50 -42.26
C TYR A 95 -6.68 6.55 -43.04
N ARG A 96 -6.88 5.26 -42.86
CA ARG A 96 -6.22 4.23 -43.65
C ARG A 96 -7.27 3.40 -44.41
N PRO A 97 -6.93 2.93 -45.64
CA PRO A 97 -7.85 2.05 -46.38
C PRO A 97 -8.24 0.82 -45.55
N GLY A 98 -9.55 0.68 -45.29
CA GLY A 98 -10.12 -0.35 -44.42
C GLY A 98 -10.73 0.13 -43.12
N ASP A 99 -10.53 1.38 -42.77
CA ASP A 99 -11.17 2.00 -41.60
C ASP A 99 -12.67 2.32 -41.85
N ASP A 100 -13.45 2.37 -40.77
CA ASP A 100 -14.88 2.70 -40.86
C ASP A 100 -15.08 4.18 -41.16
N ILE A 101 -15.65 4.45 -42.34
CA ILE A 101 -15.95 5.80 -42.84
C ILE A 101 -16.85 6.60 -41.89
N ARG A 102 -17.64 5.92 -41.05
CA ARG A 102 -18.53 6.56 -40.07
C ARG A 102 -17.78 7.26 -38.94
N GLN A 103 -16.53 6.90 -38.71
CA GLN A 103 -15.68 7.48 -37.67
C GLN A 103 -14.87 8.68 -38.18
N ILE A 104 -15.04 9.09 -39.44
CA ILE A 104 -14.33 10.24 -39.99
C ILE A 104 -14.83 11.53 -39.34
N HIS A 105 -13.88 12.35 -38.90
CA HIS A 105 -14.16 13.70 -38.39
C HIS A 105 -14.27 14.71 -39.52
N TRP A 106 -15.40 14.72 -40.23
CA TRP A 106 -15.61 15.50 -41.45
C TRP A 106 -15.24 16.99 -41.31
N LYS A 107 -15.57 17.60 -40.17
CA LYS A 107 -15.25 19.03 -39.92
C LYS A 107 -13.74 19.30 -39.89
N LEU A 108 -12.96 18.42 -39.29
CA LEU A 108 -11.52 18.58 -39.21
C LEU A 108 -10.86 18.18 -40.53
N SER A 109 -11.35 17.12 -41.15
CA SER A 109 -10.86 16.65 -42.44
C SER A 109 -11.02 17.71 -43.53
N SER A 110 -12.11 18.47 -43.53
CA SER A 110 -12.32 19.57 -44.49
C SER A 110 -11.41 20.76 -44.24
N THR A 111 -10.85 20.91 -43.04
CA THR A 111 -9.96 22.03 -42.71
C THR A 111 -8.50 21.69 -43.03
N LEU A 112 -8.12 20.43 -42.88
CA LEU A 112 -6.74 19.96 -43.05
C LEU A 112 -6.47 19.37 -44.45
N ASP A 113 -7.54 19.22 -45.26
CA ASP A 113 -7.50 18.57 -46.59
C ASP A 113 -6.99 17.10 -46.54
N GLU A 114 -7.13 16.49 -45.36
CA GLU A 114 -6.75 15.12 -45.07
C GLU A 114 -7.88 14.41 -44.33
N LEU A 115 -8.11 13.12 -44.63
CA LEU A 115 -9.14 12.35 -43.94
C LEU A 115 -8.68 12.00 -42.51
N ILE A 116 -9.30 12.58 -41.51
CA ILE A 116 -9.01 12.35 -40.08
C ILE A 116 -10.09 11.48 -39.46
N LEU A 117 -9.68 10.40 -38.81
CA LEU A 117 -10.55 9.47 -38.11
C LEU A 117 -10.58 9.78 -36.61
N LYS A 118 -11.79 9.69 -36.02
CA LYS A 118 -11.97 9.68 -34.57
C LYS A 118 -11.83 8.23 -34.08
N GLU A 119 -10.74 7.89 -33.45
CA GLU A 119 -10.57 6.61 -32.79
C GLU A 119 -11.00 6.78 -31.32
N ALA A 120 -11.95 5.96 -30.84
CA ALA A 120 -12.27 5.94 -29.44
C ALA A 120 -11.00 5.55 -28.65
N SER A 121 -10.39 6.51 -27.99
CA SER A 121 -9.31 6.24 -27.08
C SER A 121 -9.91 5.47 -25.91
N GLN A 122 -9.45 4.27 -25.65
CA GLN A 122 -9.72 3.65 -24.36
C GLN A 122 -9.20 4.63 -23.30
N PRO A 123 -10.00 4.97 -22.28
CA PRO A 123 -9.49 5.79 -21.21
C PRO A 123 -8.25 5.06 -20.68
N GLU A 124 -7.09 5.65 -20.83
CA GLU A 124 -5.89 5.20 -20.13
C GLU A 124 -6.30 5.16 -18.68
N SER A 125 -6.37 3.97 -18.13
CA SER A 125 -6.60 3.79 -16.70
C SER A 125 -5.42 4.42 -16.01
N ARG A 126 -5.55 5.69 -15.62
CA ARG A 126 -4.53 6.38 -14.84
C ARG A 126 -4.49 5.66 -13.50
N SER A 127 -3.64 4.65 -13.42
CA SER A 127 -3.40 3.94 -12.17
C SER A 127 -2.61 4.86 -11.26
N LEU A 128 -3.20 5.19 -10.12
CA LEU A 128 -2.50 5.92 -9.09
C LEU A 128 -1.48 4.96 -8.46
N LEU A 129 -0.23 5.40 -8.40
CA LEU A 129 0.84 4.64 -7.77
C LEU A 129 1.16 5.27 -6.40
N VAL A 130 1.07 4.46 -5.34
CA VAL A 130 1.53 4.81 -4.00
C VAL A 130 2.82 4.06 -3.74
N PHE A 131 3.94 4.76 -3.67
CA PHE A 131 5.24 4.16 -3.47
C PHE A 131 5.82 4.52 -2.11
N TRP A 132 6.15 3.49 -1.33
CA TRP A 132 6.87 3.66 -0.08
C TRP A 132 8.35 3.30 -0.23
N ASP A 133 9.20 4.33 -0.30
CA ASP A 133 10.66 4.19 -0.25
C ASP A 133 11.12 3.92 1.18
N LYS A 134 11.11 2.65 1.57
CA LYS A 134 11.57 2.22 2.89
C LYS A 134 13.08 2.06 2.90
N ARG A 135 13.80 2.97 3.57
CA ARG A 135 15.25 2.93 3.66
C ARG A 135 15.74 2.23 4.92
N THR A 136 16.89 1.57 4.82
CA THR A 136 17.58 0.99 5.98
C THR A 136 18.12 2.10 6.89
N GLY A 137 18.02 1.88 8.21
CA GLY A 137 18.57 2.83 9.20
C GLY A 137 17.66 4.02 9.55
N GLY A 138 16.41 4.00 9.14
CA GLY A 138 15.43 5.02 9.53
C GLY A 138 15.13 5.01 11.03
N ASN A 139 14.80 6.19 11.58
CA ASN A 139 14.32 6.31 12.95
C ASN A 139 12.98 5.56 13.10
N PRO A 140 12.79 4.70 14.12
CA PRO A 140 11.54 3.98 14.35
C PRO A 140 10.29 4.88 14.36
N GLN A 141 10.36 6.07 14.93
CA GLN A 141 9.27 7.05 14.93
C GLN A 141 8.91 7.53 13.51
N GLN A 142 9.90 7.77 12.67
CA GLN A 142 9.64 8.19 11.28
C GLN A 142 9.04 7.05 10.45
N MET A 143 9.50 5.83 10.69
CA MET A 143 8.97 4.65 9.99
C MET A 143 7.52 4.37 10.39
N ASP A 144 7.20 4.54 11.66
CA ASP A 144 5.86 4.42 12.21
C ASP A 144 4.91 5.47 11.61
N ALA A 145 5.29 6.74 11.69
CA ALA A 145 4.52 7.83 11.11
C ALA A 145 4.29 7.67 9.58
N LEU A 146 5.31 7.20 8.85
CA LEU A 146 5.16 6.93 7.42
C LEU A 146 4.20 5.76 7.15
N ALA A 147 4.25 4.71 7.99
CA ALA A 147 3.33 3.59 7.87
C ALA A 147 1.88 4.03 8.12
N GLU A 148 1.67 4.86 9.13
CA GLU A 148 0.36 5.45 9.44
C GLU A 148 -0.16 6.32 8.29
N VAL A 149 0.70 7.20 7.75
CA VAL A 149 0.33 8.08 6.63
C VAL A 149 0.00 7.27 5.38
N VAL A 150 0.85 6.32 4.98
CA VAL A 150 0.62 5.52 3.77
C VAL A 150 -0.65 4.67 3.90
N SER A 151 -0.85 4.05 5.07
CA SER A 151 -2.04 3.23 5.31
C SER A 151 -3.32 4.07 5.36
N SER A 152 -3.27 5.23 6.01
CA SER A 152 -4.42 6.15 6.11
C SER A 152 -4.76 6.80 4.77
N ALA A 153 -3.75 7.22 4.00
CA ALA A 153 -3.94 7.75 2.66
C ALA A 153 -4.51 6.69 1.71
N GLY A 154 -3.98 5.46 1.77
CA GLY A 154 -4.51 4.35 1.00
C GLY A 154 -5.97 4.05 1.32
N MET A 155 -6.35 4.09 2.60
CA MET A 155 -7.74 3.93 3.03
C MET A 155 -8.64 5.06 2.51
N ALA A 156 -8.18 6.32 2.57
CA ALA A 156 -8.91 7.48 2.08
C ALA A 156 -9.14 7.42 0.56
N LEU A 157 -8.15 6.94 -0.21
CA LEU A 157 -8.30 6.73 -1.65
C LEU A 157 -9.39 5.71 -1.95
N LEU A 158 -9.40 4.57 -1.25
CA LEU A 158 -10.44 3.54 -1.43
C LEU A 158 -11.82 4.04 -1.06
N GLN A 159 -11.95 4.81 0.03
CA GLN A 159 -13.21 5.43 0.44
C GLN A 159 -13.72 6.45 -0.59
N SER A 160 -12.79 7.07 -1.33
CA SER A 160 -13.12 7.96 -2.46
C SER A 160 -13.38 7.19 -3.77
N GLY A 161 -13.35 5.85 -3.74
CA GLY A 161 -13.59 5.00 -4.90
C GLY A 161 -12.42 4.97 -5.90
N VAL A 162 -11.21 5.30 -5.46
CA VAL A 162 -10.02 5.36 -6.31
C VAL A 162 -9.13 4.14 -6.03
N PRO A 163 -9.09 3.14 -6.94
CA PRO A 163 -8.14 2.05 -6.86
C PRO A 163 -6.73 2.56 -7.14
N TYR A 164 -5.73 1.92 -6.55
CA TYR A 164 -4.33 2.29 -6.72
C TYR A 164 -3.41 1.09 -6.65
N THR A 165 -2.19 1.25 -7.15
CA THR A 165 -1.13 0.25 -7.03
C THR A 165 -0.21 0.66 -5.89
N LEU A 166 -0.09 -0.19 -4.86
CA LEU A 166 0.81 -0.01 -3.74
C LEU A 166 2.13 -0.69 -4.04
N CYS A 167 3.22 0.08 -3.95
CA CYS A 167 4.57 -0.40 -4.16
C CYS A 167 5.44 -0.14 -2.95
N TRP A 168 6.28 -1.11 -2.57
CA TRP A 168 7.28 -0.94 -1.52
C TRP A 168 8.49 -1.81 -1.80
N THR A 169 9.60 -1.49 -1.16
CA THR A 169 10.82 -2.29 -1.26
C THR A 169 10.94 -3.28 -0.09
N ASP A 170 11.26 -4.53 -0.38
CA ASP A 170 11.72 -5.50 0.62
C ASP A 170 13.15 -5.92 0.28
N ARG A 171 14.11 -5.41 1.02
CA ARG A 171 15.53 -5.49 0.72
C ARG A 171 15.83 -4.84 -0.65
N ASP A 172 16.09 -5.67 -1.67
CA ASP A 172 16.37 -5.21 -3.04
C ASP A 172 15.25 -5.51 -4.03
N ASP A 173 14.17 -6.15 -3.58
CA ASP A 173 13.04 -6.52 -4.41
C ASP A 173 11.90 -5.50 -4.28
N LEU A 174 11.38 -5.07 -5.43
CA LEU A 174 10.18 -4.24 -5.49
C LEU A 174 8.95 -5.13 -5.36
N GLN A 175 8.15 -4.88 -4.34
CA GLN A 175 6.84 -5.48 -4.16
C GLN A 175 5.79 -4.57 -4.76
N VAL A 176 4.87 -5.13 -5.54
CA VAL A 176 3.80 -4.41 -6.23
C VAL A 176 2.49 -5.13 -5.95
N GLN A 177 1.49 -4.40 -5.51
CA GLN A 177 0.17 -4.94 -5.22
C GLN A 177 -0.92 -3.96 -5.64
N ASP A 178 -1.86 -4.43 -6.45
CA ASP A 178 -3.03 -3.65 -6.81
C ASP A 178 -4.06 -3.70 -5.68
N ILE A 179 -4.54 -2.53 -5.30
CA ILE A 179 -5.45 -2.31 -4.19
C ILE A 179 -6.72 -1.65 -4.73
N SER A 180 -7.81 -2.39 -4.71
CA SER A 180 -9.15 -1.93 -5.11
C SER A 180 -10.18 -2.02 -3.98
N GLU A 181 -9.86 -2.77 -2.91
CA GLU A 181 -10.74 -2.99 -1.78
C GLU A 181 -9.99 -2.81 -0.45
N GLU A 182 -10.72 -2.39 0.60
CA GLU A 182 -10.15 -2.19 1.95
C GLU A 182 -9.50 -3.46 2.50
N ASN A 183 -10.10 -4.62 2.25
CA ASN A 183 -9.55 -5.91 2.72
C ASN A 183 -8.17 -6.19 2.12
N GLN A 184 -7.92 -5.81 0.86
CA GLN A 184 -6.62 -5.98 0.22
C GLN A 184 -5.56 -5.10 0.87
N LEU A 185 -5.91 -3.85 1.20
CA LEU A 185 -5.03 -2.95 1.94
C LEU A 185 -4.71 -3.52 3.33
N LEU A 186 -5.71 -3.96 4.09
CA LEU A 186 -5.52 -4.53 5.43
C LEU A 186 -4.64 -5.79 5.40
N GLN A 187 -4.69 -6.56 4.32
CA GLN A 187 -3.80 -7.72 4.12
C GLN A 187 -2.37 -7.31 3.72
N ALA A 188 -2.20 -6.18 3.03
CA ALA A 188 -0.90 -5.68 2.60
C ALA A 188 -0.12 -5.01 3.75
N ILE A 189 -0.81 -4.31 4.66
CA ILE A 189 -0.19 -3.56 5.77
C ILE A 189 0.80 -4.40 6.60
N PRO A 190 0.51 -5.64 7.02
CA PRO A 190 1.46 -6.47 7.76
C PRO A 190 2.77 -6.72 6.98
N ALA A 191 2.68 -6.96 5.67
CA ALA A 191 3.86 -7.11 4.83
C ALA A 191 4.62 -5.78 4.74
N LEU A 192 3.92 -4.69 4.47
CA LEU A 192 4.48 -3.34 4.37
C LEU A 192 5.32 -2.96 5.60
N VAL A 193 4.79 -3.16 6.83
CA VAL A 193 5.47 -2.75 8.06
C VAL A 193 6.60 -3.70 8.47
N THR A 194 6.55 -4.98 8.08
CA THR A 194 7.52 -6.01 8.51
C THR A 194 8.66 -6.24 7.54
N THR A 195 8.59 -5.72 6.31
CA THR A 195 9.66 -5.81 5.32
C THR A 195 10.88 -5.00 5.72
N ARG A 196 12.04 -5.41 5.24
CA ARG A 196 13.29 -4.68 5.50
C ARG A 196 13.46 -3.61 4.43
N GLY A 197 13.86 -2.41 4.85
CA GLY A 197 14.19 -1.34 3.93
C GLY A 197 15.38 -1.67 3.03
N SER A 198 15.44 -1.04 1.86
CA SER A 198 16.56 -1.10 0.92
C SER A 198 17.62 -0.03 1.24
N ALA A 199 18.87 -0.27 0.82
CA ALA A 199 19.91 0.75 0.87
C ALA A 199 19.77 1.78 -0.25
N GLU A 200 19.17 1.38 -1.40
CA GLU A 200 18.98 2.21 -2.58
C GLU A 200 17.49 2.38 -2.89
N CYS A 201 17.12 3.59 -3.32
CA CYS A 201 15.78 3.85 -3.83
C CYS A 201 15.65 3.26 -5.25
N ARG A 202 14.71 2.35 -5.43
CA ARG A 202 14.35 1.79 -6.74
C ARG A 202 12.93 2.19 -7.06
N LEU A 203 12.78 3.30 -7.75
CA LEU A 203 11.47 3.67 -8.29
C LEU A 203 11.02 2.62 -9.31
N PRO A 204 9.75 2.22 -9.28
CA PRO A 204 9.19 1.39 -10.33
C PRO A 204 9.36 2.13 -11.68
N LYS A 205 9.90 1.45 -12.67
CA LYS A 205 9.90 1.98 -14.04
C LYS A 205 8.46 1.93 -14.52
N THR A 206 7.85 3.07 -14.72
CA THR A 206 6.62 3.18 -15.50
C THR A 206 7.02 2.96 -16.95
N ASP A 207 6.75 1.78 -17.47
CA ASP A 207 6.79 1.55 -18.91
C ASP A 207 5.68 2.42 -19.51
N GLY A 208 6.10 3.48 -20.25
CA GLY A 208 5.23 4.41 -20.96
C GLY A 208 4.66 3.80 -22.24
#